data_698237a132279f46017a6260fb80e3ea
#
_entry.id   698237a132279f46017a6260fb80e3ea
#
_cell.length_a   1.000
_cell.length_b   1.000
_cell.length_c   1.000
_cell.angle_alpha   90.00
_cell.angle_beta   90.00
_cell.angle_gamma   90.00
#
_symmetry.space_group_name_H-M   'P 1'
#
loop_
_entity.id
_entity.type
_entity.pdbx_description
1 polymer ?
#
loop_
_entity_poly.entity_id
_entity_poly.type
_entity_poly.pdbx_seq_one_letter_code
_entity_poly.pdbx_strand_id
1 'polypeptide(L)'
;MIYKFKVFFALIFLFPNLYSETLSVMTFNVQNLFDTTNDPYKDDKAFLPIKEKLSEKHKKECNKIYVKSWRLECLYLDWNQKTKDAKLNNIFKNIISFGESGPDLIALQEVENNNILRQLFFLLKPYGYIDYKLLENNDKRGIDNAFISKYKIFNPKLHYVKFSSKFQRNDTRPIFEATLKINESMIRIYNAHFPSNYY
;
A
#
# COMPACT_ATOMS: atom_id res chain seq x y z
N MET A 1 -45.82 -48.84 48.56
CA MET A 1 -44.87 -47.77 48.68
C MET A 1 -44.22 -47.53 47.28
N ILE A 2 -44.75 -46.52 46.57
CA ILE A 2 -44.41 -46.31 45.15
C ILE A 2 -43.35 -45.17 45.11
N TYR A 3 -42.08 -45.52 44.75
CA TYR A 3 -41.02 -44.51 44.55
C TYR A 3 -41.23 -43.82 43.21
N LYS A 4 -41.55 -42.51 43.22
CA LYS A 4 -41.57 -41.67 42.04
C LYS A 4 -40.12 -41.24 41.71
N PHE A 5 -39.53 -41.80 40.65
CA PHE A 5 -38.26 -41.36 40.10
C PHE A 5 -38.47 -40.04 39.34
N LYS A 6 -37.92 -38.92 39.84
CA LYS A 6 -37.87 -37.64 39.10
C LYS A 6 -36.65 -37.66 38.22
N VAL A 7 -36.84 -37.82 36.91
CA VAL A 7 -35.81 -37.62 35.91
C VAL A 7 -35.59 -36.13 35.74
N PHE A 8 -34.43 -35.63 36.16
CA PHE A 8 -34.01 -34.25 35.94
C PHE A 8 -33.32 -34.18 34.57
N PHE A 9 -34.01 -33.60 33.58
CA PHE A 9 -33.45 -33.37 32.25
C PHE A 9 -32.58 -32.10 32.29
N ALA A 10 -31.25 -32.22 32.41
CA ALA A 10 -30.35 -31.08 32.31
C ALA A 10 -30.20 -30.73 30.83
N LEU A 11 -30.84 -29.63 30.42
CA LEU A 11 -30.63 -29.03 29.10
C LEU A 11 -29.21 -28.40 29.07
N ILE A 12 -28.24 -29.10 28.49
CA ILE A 12 -26.91 -28.53 28.21
C ILE A 12 -27.06 -27.61 26.98
N PHE A 13 -27.17 -26.32 27.25
CA PHE A 13 -27.04 -25.29 26.19
C PHE A 13 -25.59 -25.26 25.71
N LEU A 14 -25.31 -25.95 24.63
CA LEU A 14 -24.12 -25.75 23.82
C LEU A 14 -24.25 -24.38 23.16
N PHE A 15 -23.76 -23.34 23.81
CA PHE A 15 -23.56 -22.06 23.15
C PHE A 15 -22.40 -22.25 22.17
N PRO A 16 -22.60 -22.14 20.83
CA PRO A 16 -21.50 -22.07 19.95
C PRO A 16 -20.71 -20.81 20.34
N ASN A 17 -19.44 -20.98 20.68
CA ASN A 17 -18.55 -19.84 20.84
C ASN A 17 -18.53 -19.07 19.51
N LEU A 18 -19.29 -18.00 19.41
CA LEU A 18 -19.22 -17.04 18.31
C LEU A 18 -17.89 -16.30 18.46
N TYR A 19 -16.79 -16.90 17.96
CA TYR A 19 -15.55 -16.17 17.79
C TYR A 19 -15.78 -15.17 16.65
N SER A 20 -15.90 -13.90 17.01
CA SER A 20 -15.80 -12.82 16.06
C SER A 20 -14.34 -12.71 15.64
N GLU A 21 -14.03 -13.03 14.39
CA GLU A 21 -12.71 -12.75 13.84
C GLU A 21 -12.62 -11.24 13.55
N THR A 22 -11.60 -10.63 14.10
CA THR A 22 -11.25 -9.23 13.83
C THR A 22 -10.20 -9.17 12.75
N LEU A 23 -10.45 -8.39 11.69
CA LEU A 23 -9.46 -8.04 10.67
C LEU A 23 -8.84 -6.69 11.03
N SER A 24 -7.56 -6.68 11.32
CA SER A 24 -6.81 -5.44 11.53
C SER A 24 -6.32 -4.87 10.20
N VAL A 25 -6.61 -3.58 9.95
CA VAL A 25 -6.26 -2.89 8.71
C VAL A 25 -5.47 -1.63 9.00
N MET A 26 -4.34 -1.46 8.33
CA MET A 26 -3.57 -0.23 8.32
C MET A 26 -3.69 0.45 6.96
N THR A 27 -3.99 1.75 6.93
CA THR A 27 -3.77 2.58 5.75
C THR A 27 -2.54 3.45 5.99
N PHE A 28 -1.61 3.47 5.01
CA PHE A 28 -0.32 4.13 5.20
C PHE A 28 0.17 4.76 3.88
N ASN A 29 0.11 6.10 3.80
CA ASN A 29 0.82 6.83 2.76
C ASN A 29 2.31 6.82 3.09
N VAL A 30 3.10 6.12 2.28
CA VAL A 30 4.55 5.94 2.50
C VAL A 30 5.39 7.11 1.99
N GLN A 31 4.77 8.17 1.45
CA GLN A 31 5.43 9.39 1.01
C GLN A 31 6.56 9.14 0.01
N ASN A 32 6.20 8.71 -1.19
CA ASN A 32 7.14 8.47 -2.31
C ASN A 32 8.15 7.34 -2.00
N LEU A 33 7.68 6.10 -1.96
CA LEU A 33 8.54 4.93 -1.89
C LEU A 33 8.97 4.52 -3.29
N PHE A 34 10.16 4.99 -3.70
CA PHE A 34 10.77 4.71 -5.00
C PHE A 34 11.93 3.72 -4.88
N ASP A 35 12.22 2.99 -5.94
CA ASP A 35 13.50 2.30 -6.08
C ASP A 35 14.60 3.29 -6.55
N THR A 36 15.71 2.82 -7.09
CA THR A 36 16.83 3.69 -7.51
C THR A 36 17.02 3.69 -9.02
N THR A 37 16.02 3.22 -9.78
CA THR A 37 16.10 3.02 -11.23
C THR A 37 15.11 3.96 -11.91
N ASN A 38 15.57 4.70 -12.92
CA ASN A 38 14.70 5.60 -13.68
C ASN A 38 13.67 4.81 -14.51
N ASP A 39 12.39 5.13 -14.36
CA ASP A 39 11.36 4.73 -15.32
C ASP A 39 11.28 5.81 -16.43
N PRO A 40 11.63 5.49 -17.67
CA PRO A 40 11.67 6.47 -18.76
C PRO A 40 10.30 7.08 -19.11
N TYR A 41 9.22 6.50 -18.65
CA TYR A 41 7.84 6.94 -18.90
C TYR A 41 7.22 7.70 -17.74
N LYS A 42 7.97 7.86 -16.62
CA LYS A 42 7.49 8.50 -15.41
C LYS A 42 8.34 9.72 -15.04
N ASP A 43 7.84 10.57 -14.19
CA ASP A 43 8.55 11.74 -13.69
C ASP A 43 9.14 11.46 -12.29
N ASP A 44 10.03 10.48 -12.25
CA ASP A 44 10.69 9.95 -11.05
C ASP A 44 12.13 10.45 -10.86
N LYS A 45 12.59 11.38 -11.71
CA LYS A 45 13.97 11.90 -11.78
C LYS A 45 14.53 12.42 -10.45
N ALA A 46 13.67 12.79 -9.51
CA ALA A 46 14.09 13.19 -8.17
C ALA A 46 14.63 12.00 -7.36
N PHE A 47 14.18 10.78 -7.66
CA PHE A 47 14.49 9.57 -6.88
C PHE A 47 15.60 8.72 -7.51
N LEU A 48 16.65 9.38 -8.00
CA LEU A 48 17.83 8.74 -8.60
C LEU A 48 19.08 8.99 -7.75
N PRO A 49 20.08 8.10 -7.83
CA PRO A 49 21.41 8.36 -7.27
C PRO A 49 22.02 9.62 -7.87
N ILE A 50 22.71 10.42 -7.05
CA ILE A 50 23.29 11.71 -7.48
C ILE A 50 24.20 11.57 -8.69
N LYS A 51 24.93 10.46 -8.82
CA LYS A 51 25.80 10.17 -9.97
C LYS A 51 25.06 10.13 -11.32
N GLU A 52 23.76 9.81 -11.32
CA GLU A 52 22.92 9.74 -12.52
C GLU A 52 22.34 11.11 -12.89
N LYS A 53 22.41 12.10 -12.00
CA LYS A 53 21.90 13.46 -12.16
C LYS A 53 22.91 14.47 -12.74
N LEU A 54 24.12 14.03 -13.04
CA LEU A 54 25.22 14.92 -13.44
C LEU A 54 25.08 15.47 -14.86
N SER A 55 24.26 14.85 -15.72
CA SER A 55 24.13 15.23 -17.13
C SER A 55 23.48 16.61 -17.29
N GLU A 56 23.92 17.38 -18.26
CA GLU A 56 23.33 18.69 -18.61
C GLU A 56 21.86 18.55 -19.03
N LYS A 57 21.50 17.43 -19.65
CA LYS A 57 20.10 17.11 -19.99
C LYS A 57 19.24 17.04 -18.72
N HIS A 58 19.68 16.29 -17.71
CA HIS A 58 18.95 16.14 -16.43
C HIS A 58 18.79 17.52 -15.75
N LYS A 59 19.89 18.26 -15.60
CA LYS A 59 19.87 19.61 -15.00
C LYS A 59 18.92 20.55 -15.71
N LYS A 60 18.93 20.55 -17.06
CA LYS A 60 18.03 21.37 -17.88
C LYS A 60 16.56 21.01 -17.67
N GLU A 61 16.24 19.74 -17.51
CA GLU A 61 14.88 19.27 -17.23
C GLU A 61 14.43 19.64 -15.82
N CYS A 62 15.25 19.40 -14.80
CA CYS A 62 14.95 19.79 -13.43
C CYS A 62 14.75 21.32 -13.28
N ASN A 63 15.53 22.14 -14.00
CA ASN A 63 15.41 23.59 -13.95
C ASN A 63 14.09 24.14 -14.53
N LYS A 64 13.31 23.31 -15.25
CA LYS A 64 11.96 23.66 -15.72
C LYS A 64 10.89 23.53 -14.61
N ILE A 65 11.21 22.86 -13.51
CA ILE A 65 10.27 22.65 -12.41
C ILE A 65 10.04 23.98 -11.70
N TYR A 66 8.80 24.45 -11.71
CA TYR A 66 8.42 25.75 -11.13
C TYR A 66 8.58 25.78 -9.60
N VAL A 67 8.13 24.71 -8.91
CA VAL A 67 8.19 24.62 -7.44
C VAL A 67 9.64 24.44 -7.00
N LYS A 68 10.17 25.41 -6.24
CA LYS A 68 11.59 25.45 -5.84
C LYS A 68 12.04 24.18 -5.09
N SER A 69 11.23 23.70 -4.13
CA SER A 69 11.56 22.49 -3.36
C SER A 69 11.72 21.26 -4.28
N TRP A 70 10.75 21.02 -5.16
CA TRP A 70 10.78 19.89 -6.10
C TRP A 70 11.94 20.01 -7.10
N ARG A 71 12.27 21.23 -7.54
CA ARG A 71 13.43 21.48 -8.38
C ARG A 71 14.74 21.11 -7.66
N LEU A 72 14.87 21.48 -6.38
CA LEU A 72 16.06 21.15 -5.59
C LEU A 72 16.17 19.64 -5.33
N GLU A 73 15.06 18.97 -5.07
CA GLU A 73 15.03 17.51 -4.96
C GLU A 73 15.47 16.84 -6.28
N CYS A 74 14.93 17.28 -7.41
CA CYS A 74 15.31 16.78 -8.71
C CYS A 74 16.80 16.93 -8.97
N LEU A 75 17.42 18.05 -8.59
CA LEU A 75 18.83 18.34 -8.84
C LEU A 75 19.77 17.67 -7.84
N TYR A 76 19.42 17.60 -6.55
CA TYR A 76 20.38 17.37 -5.47
C TYR A 76 20.02 16.26 -4.50
N LEU A 77 18.80 15.75 -4.49
CA LEU A 77 18.45 14.60 -3.66
C LEU A 77 19.26 13.38 -4.09
N ASP A 78 20.12 12.86 -3.22
CA ASP A 78 20.82 11.60 -3.47
C ASP A 78 19.96 10.41 -3.03
N TRP A 79 19.15 9.89 -3.94
CA TRP A 79 18.33 8.71 -3.71
C TRP A 79 19.09 7.45 -4.07
N ASN A 80 20.15 7.19 -3.31
CA ASN A 80 20.98 6.01 -3.49
C ASN A 80 20.43 4.79 -2.73
N GLN A 81 21.07 3.63 -2.92
CA GLN A 81 20.68 2.37 -2.27
C GLN A 81 20.56 2.51 -0.75
N LYS A 82 21.48 3.22 -0.09
CA LYS A 82 21.47 3.43 1.37
C LYS A 82 20.25 4.24 1.82
N THR A 83 19.92 5.30 1.09
CA THR A 83 18.75 6.15 1.37
C THR A 83 17.47 5.37 1.19
N LYS A 84 17.34 4.63 0.09
CA LYS A 84 16.19 3.74 -0.19
C LYS A 84 16.03 2.69 0.91
N ASP A 85 17.11 1.99 1.28
CA ASP A 85 17.07 0.94 2.29
C ASP A 85 16.72 1.50 3.68
N ALA A 86 17.20 2.70 4.02
CA ALA A 86 16.78 3.40 5.25
C ALA A 86 15.28 3.69 5.24
N LYS A 87 14.73 4.16 4.12
CA LYS A 87 13.29 4.40 3.94
C LYS A 87 12.48 3.11 4.10
N LEU A 88 12.87 2.03 3.42
CA LEU A 88 12.24 0.72 3.54
C LEU A 88 12.23 0.22 4.98
N ASN A 89 13.37 0.30 5.67
CA ASN A 89 13.49 -0.13 7.05
C ASN A 89 12.62 0.71 8.01
N ASN A 90 12.49 2.00 7.77
CA ASN A 90 11.62 2.86 8.56
C ASN A 90 10.14 2.51 8.36
N ILE A 91 9.71 2.28 7.11
CA ILE A 91 8.35 1.83 6.81
C ILE A 91 8.08 0.47 7.47
N PHE A 92 8.98 -0.49 7.30
CA PHE A 92 8.91 -1.80 7.92
C PHE A 92 8.75 -1.71 9.45
N LYS A 93 9.61 -0.95 10.14
CA LYS A 93 9.55 -0.77 11.61
C LYS A 93 8.21 -0.18 12.06
N ASN A 94 7.69 0.81 11.34
CA ASN A 94 6.38 1.38 11.65
C ASN A 94 5.25 0.36 11.49
N ILE A 95 5.30 -0.48 10.46
CA ILE A 95 4.28 -1.51 10.25
C ILE A 95 4.30 -2.54 11.38
N ILE A 96 5.47 -3.11 11.70
CA ILE A 96 5.57 -4.18 12.70
C ILE A 96 5.38 -3.68 14.13
N SER A 97 5.49 -2.37 14.41
CA SER A 97 5.20 -1.81 15.73
C SER A 97 3.73 -1.90 16.12
N PHE A 98 2.84 -2.18 15.17
CA PHE A 98 1.43 -2.43 15.41
C PHE A 98 1.23 -3.90 15.83
N GLY A 99 0.92 -4.15 17.11
CA GLY A 99 0.58 -5.48 17.63
C GLY A 99 1.68 -6.54 17.43
N GLU A 100 2.96 -6.21 17.62
CA GLU A 100 4.14 -7.10 17.56
C GLU A 100 4.44 -7.73 16.18
N SER A 101 3.45 -7.90 15.31
CA SER A 101 3.62 -8.54 13.99
C SER A 101 3.01 -7.74 12.84
N GLY A 102 2.57 -6.52 13.11
CA GLY A 102 1.84 -5.68 12.15
C GLY A 102 0.40 -6.13 11.92
N PRO A 103 -0.41 -5.32 11.22
CA PRO A 103 -1.82 -5.59 10.94
C PRO A 103 -1.98 -6.76 9.94
N ASP A 104 -3.20 -7.26 9.79
CA ASP A 104 -3.50 -8.35 8.84
C ASP A 104 -3.49 -7.90 7.40
N LEU A 105 -3.88 -6.65 7.16
CA LEU A 105 -3.89 -6.00 5.85
C LEU A 105 -3.25 -4.62 5.93
N ILE A 106 -2.38 -4.31 4.97
CA ILE A 106 -1.78 -3.00 4.78
C ILE A 106 -2.22 -2.46 3.42
N ALA A 107 -2.87 -1.29 3.44
CA ALA A 107 -3.22 -0.51 2.25
C ALA A 107 -2.23 0.65 2.12
N LEU A 108 -1.31 0.55 1.17
CA LEU A 108 -0.23 1.53 0.93
C LEU A 108 -0.63 2.51 -0.16
N GLN A 109 -0.20 3.76 -0.03
CA GLN A 109 -0.26 4.78 -1.06
C GLN A 109 1.15 5.32 -1.33
N GLU A 110 1.39 5.79 -2.55
CA GLU A 110 2.66 6.34 -3.04
C GLU A 110 3.80 5.31 -3.10
N VAL A 111 3.50 4.13 -3.59
CA VAL A 111 4.48 3.09 -3.95
C VAL A 111 4.74 3.15 -5.45
N GLU A 112 5.99 3.21 -5.86
CA GLU A 112 6.36 3.37 -7.26
C GLU A 112 5.94 2.17 -8.13
N ASN A 113 6.41 0.96 -7.78
CA ASN A 113 6.27 -0.20 -8.64
C ASN A 113 6.30 -1.52 -7.86
N ASN A 114 6.08 -2.63 -8.57
CA ASN A 114 6.14 -3.97 -7.98
C ASN A 114 7.53 -4.35 -7.46
N ASN A 115 8.63 -3.77 -7.97
CA ASN A 115 9.97 -4.10 -7.53
C ASN A 115 10.21 -3.62 -6.10
N ILE A 116 9.91 -2.35 -5.82
CA ILE A 116 10.11 -1.78 -4.47
C ILE A 116 9.09 -2.36 -3.47
N LEU A 117 7.84 -2.61 -3.91
CA LEU A 117 6.83 -3.27 -3.09
C LEU A 117 7.27 -4.66 -2.66
N ARG A 118 7.86 -5.45 -3.58
CA ARG A 118 8.40 -6.78 -3.29
C ARG A 118 9.52 -6.72 -2.26
N GLN A 119 10.38 -5.71 -2.29
CA GLN A 119 11.43 -5.53 -1.30
C GLN A 119 10.84 -5.32 0.10
N LEU A 120 9.81 -4.47 0.24
CA LEU A 120 9.09 -4.29 1.49
C LEU A 120 8.39 -5.58 1.93
N PHE A 121 7.73 -6.28 1.02
CA PHE A 121 7.09 -7.57 1.30
C PHE A 121 8.07 -8.61 1.85
N PHE A 122 9.29 -8.71 1.32
CA PHE A 122 10.29 -9.65 1.84
C PHE A 122 10.73 -9.33 3.26
N LEU A 123 10.77 -8.07 3.68
CA LEU A 123 11.01 -7.70 5.07
C LEU A 123 9.86 -8.11 5.99
N LEU A 124 8.63 -8.07 5.47
CA LEU A 124 7.41 -8.40 6.23
C LEU A 124 7.10 -9.90 6.24
N LYS A 125 7.63 -10.68 5.30
CA LYS A 125 7.34 -12.12 5.16
C LYS A 125 7.56 -12.93 6.46
N PRO A 126 8.62 -12.70 7.27
CA PRO A 126 8.82 -13.40 8.55
C PRO A 126 7.72 -13.13 9.59
N TYR A 127 6.89 -12.07 9.38
CA TYR A 127 5.80 -11.65 10.26
C TYR A 127 4.42 -12.15 9.81
N GLY A 128 4.40 -13.17 8.93
CA GLY A 128 3.18 -13.83 8.48
C GLY A 128 2.52 -13.25 7.23
N TYR A 129 3.13 -12.28 6.57
CA TYR A 129 2.61 -11.76 5.29
C TYR A 129 2.87 -12.76 4.16
N ILE A 130 1.84 -13.08 3.39
CA ILE A 130 1.89 -14.14 2.37
C ILE A 130 1.57 -13.66 0.95
N ASP A 131 1.01 -12.46 0.79
CA ASP A 131 0.64 -11.95 -0.54
C ASP A 131 0.75 -10.42 -0.61
N TYR A 132 0.99 -9.90 -1.81
CA TYR A 132 1.00 -8.48 -2.10
C TYR A 132 0.49 -8.22 -3.51
N LYS A 133 -0.12 -7.07 -3.75
CA LYS A 133 -0.60 -6.64 -5.06
C LYS A 133 -0.39 -5.14 -5.26
N LEU A 134 0.07 -4.80 -6.45
CA LEU A 134 0.09 -3.46 -7.01
C LEU A 134 -0.32 -3.58 -8.48
N LEU A 135 -1.17 -2.69 -8.94
CA LEU A 135 -1.45 -2.49 -10.36
C LEU A 135 -1.02 -1.07 -10.72
N GLU A 136 -0.14 -0.97 -11.71
CA GLU A 136 0.34 0.32 -12.20
C GLU A 136 -0.80 1.13 -12.81
N ASN A 137 -0.84 2.41 -12.46
CA ASN A 137 -1.81 3.35 -12.97
C ASN A 137 -1.16 4.39 -13.92
N ASN A 138 -1.96 5.34 -14.39
CA ASN A 138 -1.52 6.38 -15.32
C ASN A 138 -0.97 7.64 -14.62
N ASP A 139 -0.69 7.61 -13.32
CA ASP A 139 -0.06 8.76 -12.63
C ASP A 139 1.33 9.00 -13.22
N LYS A 140 1.57 10.23 -13.69
CA LYS A 140 2.82 10.61 -14.34
C LYS A 140 4.03 10.58 -13.41
N ARG A 141 3.81 10.72 -12.11
CA ARG A 141 4.88 10.63 -11.11
C ARG A 141 5.32 9.20 -10.83
N GLY A 142 4.57 8.20 -11.33
CA GLY A 142 4.87 6.79 -11.09
C GLY A 142 4.58 6.37 -9.66
N ILE A 143 3.45 6.79 -9.08
CA ILE A 143 3.03 6.36 -7.74
C ILE A 143 1.68 5.67 -7.77
N ASP A 144 1.62 4.54 -7.10
CA ASP A 144 0.51 3.61 -7.11
C ASP A 144 -0.03 3.32 -5.71
N ASN A 145 -1.21 2.71 -5.69
CA ASN A 145 -1.78 2.08 -4.51
C ASN A 145 -1.39 0.61 -4.47
N ALA A 146 -1.10 0.10 -3.27
CA ALA A 146 -0.72 -1.29 -3.10
C ALA A 146 -1.39 -1.92 -1.88
N PHE A 147 -1.42 -3.26 -1.86
CA PHE A 147 -1.79 -4.05 -0.70
C PHE A 147 -0.68 -5.04 -0.35
N ILE A 148 -0.44 -5.25 0.95
CA ILE A 148 0.33 -6.36 1.51
C ILE A 148 -0.54 -7.02 2.58
N SER A 149 -0.65 -8.36 2.60
CA SER A 149 -1.61 -9.06 3.45
C SER A 149 -1.07 -10.37 4.01
N LYS A 150 -1.56 -10.73 5.21
CA LYS A 150 -1.44 -12.08 5.80
C LYS A 150 -2.43 -13.08 5.20
N TYR A 151 -3.34 -12.60 4.31
CA TYR A 151 -4.31 -13.43 3.57
C TYR A 151 -4.05 -13.35 2.08
N LYS A 152 -4.53 -14.33 1.31
CA LYS A 152 -4.48 -14.30 -0.16
C LYS A 152 -5.35 -13.19 -0.71
N ILE A 153 -4.81 -12.47 -1.71
CA ILE A 153 -5.43 -11.33 -2.39
C ILE A 153 -5.89 -11.79 -3.77
N PHE A 154 -7.18 -11.65 -4.05
CA PHE A 154 -7.83 -12.05 -5.30
C PHE A 154 -8.41 -10.85 -6.05
N ASN A 155 -8.61 -11.02 -7.35
CA ASN A 155 -9.34 -10.12 -8.24
C ASN A 155 -8.90 -8.64 -8.14
N PRO A 156 -7.60 -8.32 -8.22
CA PRO A 156 -7.13 -6.95 -8.18
C PRO A 156 -7.64 -6.18 -9.39
N LYS A 157 -8.19 -4.96 -9.18
CA LYS A 157 -8.77 -4.13 -10.21
C LYS A 157 -8.61 -2.64 -9.93
N LEU A 158 -8.39 -1.84 -10.98
CA LEU A 158 -8.37 -0.39 -10.90
C LEU A 158 -9.70 0.20 -11.37
N HIS A 159 -10.29 1.08 -10.57
CA HIS A 159 -11.49 1.85 -10.91
C HIS A 159 -11.11 3.30 -11.15
N TYR A 160 -11.12 3.72 -12.40
CA TYR A 160 -10.87 5.11 -12.78
C TYR A 160 -12.13 5.94 -12.56
N VAL A 161 -11.99 7.02 -11.80
CA VAL A 161 -13.08 7.97 -11.57
C VAL A 161 -13.25 8.82 -12.84
N LYS A 162 -14.45 8.80 -13.41
CA LYS A 162 -14.81 9.65 -14.55
C LYS A 162 -15.49 10.91 -14.04
N PHE A 163 -14.87 12.06 -14.27
CA PHE A 163 -15.53 13.34 -14.01
C PHE A 163 -16.43 13.73 -15.17
N SER A 164 -17.42 14.62 -14.90
CA SER A 164 -18.23 15.21 -15.96
C SER A 164 -17.35 16.01 -16.92
N SER A 165 -17.83 16.24 -18.16
CA SER A 165 -17.08 16.88 -19.24
C SER A 165 -16.43 18.24 -18.92
N LYS A 166 -16.89 18.93 -17.86
CA LYS A 166 -16.29 20.17 -17.36
C LYS A 166 -14.98 19.97 -16.55
N PHE A 167 -14.71 18.73 -16.11
CA PHE A 167 -13.57 18.42 -15.22
C PHE A 167 -12.84 17.15 -15.69
N GLN A 168 -12.60 17.04 -16.99
CA GLN A 168 -11.77 15.97 -17.55
C GLN A 168 -10.30 16.17 -17.11
N ARG A 169 -10.00 15.81 -15.88
CA ARG A 169 -8.61 15.59 -15.49
C ARG A 169 -8.32 14.11 -15.68
N ASN A 170 -7.52 13.80 -16.67
CA ASN A 170 -7.04 12.43 -16.96
C ASN A 170 -5.99 11.94 -15.97
N ASP A 171 -5.75 12.67 -14.88
CA ASP A 171 -4.71 12.48 -13.90
C ASP A 171 -5.22 12.04 -12.52
N THR A 172 -6.47 11.63 -12.41
CA THR A 172 -7.01 11.10 -11.16
C THR A 172 -6.48 9.70 -10.92
N ARG A 173 -5.93 9.51 -9.72
CA ARG A 173 -5.53 8.19 -9.26
C ARG A 173 -6.75 7.30 -9.14
N PRO A 174 -6.69 6.06 -9.65
CA PRO A 174 -7.79 5.13 -9.53
C PRO A 174 -7.95 4.63 -8.10
N ILE A 175 -9.15 4.16 -7.77
CA ILE A 175 -9.39 3.36 -6.57
C ILE A 175 -8.93 1.94 -6.87
N PHE A 176 -8.06 1.39 -6.01
CA PHE A 176 -7.60 0.02 -6.13
C PHE A 176 -8.49 -0.92 -5.33
N GLU A 177 -9.19 -1.81 -6.02
CA GLU A 177 -10.04 -2.86 -5.45
C GLU A 177 -9.29 -4.18 -5.41
N ALA A 178 -9.48 -4.94 -4.33
CA ALA A 178 -9.10 -6.34 -4.24
C ALA A 178 -10.07 -7.10 -3.34
N THR A 179 -9.94 -8.42 -3.28
CA THR A 179 -10.75 -9.28 -2.41
C THR A 179 -9.84 -10.14 -1.56
N LEU A 180 -10.08 -10.19 -0.25
CA LEU A 180 -9.44 -11.12 0.67
C LEU A 180 -10.35 -12.32 0.91
N LYS A 181 -9.78 -13.52 0.98
CA LYS A 181 -10.47 -14.69 1.53
C LYS A 181 -10.02 -14.89 2.97
N ILE A 182 -10.95 -14.77 3.92
CA ILE A 182 -10.75 -15.00 5.35
C ILE A 182 -11.72 -16.10 5.75
N ASN A 183 -11.18 -17.28 6.02
CA ASN A 183 -11.96 -18.51 6.18
C ASN A 183 -12.90 -18.72 4.97
N GLU A 184 -14.21 -18.81 5.21
CA GLU A 184 -15.23 -18.96 4.17
C GLU A 184 -15.79 -17.61 3.66
N SER A 185 -15.33 -16.47 4.23
CA SER A 185 -15.82 -15.15 3.86
C SER A 185 -14.94 -14.49 2.82
N MET A 186 -15.58 -13.82 1.84
CA MET A 186 -14.91 -13.00 0.83
C MET A 186 -15.15 -11.52 1.16
N ILE A 187 -14.09 -10.81 1.53
CA ILE A 187 -14.13 -9.39 1.92
C ILE A 187 -13.54 -8.56 0.79
N ARG A 188 -14.34 -7.65 0.23
CA ARG A 188 -13.90 -6.70 -0.76
C ARG A 188 -13.31 -5.47 -0.08
N ILE A 189 -12.14 -5.06 -0.53
CA ILE A 189 -11.37 -3.94 0.02
C ILE A 189 -11.07 -2.92 -1.07
N TYR A 190 -11.03 -1.65 -0.67
CA TYR A 190 -10.73 -0.53 -1.57
C TYR A 190 -9.65 0.35 -0.96
N ASN A 191 -8.63 0.67 -1.76
CA ASN A 191 -7.58 1.60 -1.40
C ASN A 191 -7.65 2.82 -2.33
N ALA A 192 -7.82 4.02 -1.76
CA ALA A 192 -7.93 5.25 -2.50
C ALA A 192 -6.88 6.26 -2.00
N HIS A 193 -6.24 6.94 -2.95
CA HIS A 193 -5.32 8.04 -2.69
C HIS A 193 -5.90 9.33 -3.29
N PHE A 194 -6.55 10.12 -2.45
CA PHE A 194 -7.16 11.38 -2.90
C PHE A 194 -6.11 12.44 -3.19
N PRO A 195 -6.34 13.35 -4.17
CA PRO A 195 -5.48 14.51 -4.38
C PRO A 195 -5.49 15.41 -3.13
N SER A 196 -4.33 15.96 -2.79
CA SER A 196 -4.25 17.00 -1.77
C SER A 196 -4.89 18.29 -2.30
N ASN A 197 -5.76 18.92 -1.51
CA ASN A 197 -6.26 20.25 -1.82
C ASN A 197 -5.18 21.29 -1.43
N TYR A 198 -4.37 21.68 -2.41
CA TYR A 198 -3.63 22.94 -2.30
C TYR A 198 -4.53 24.06 -2.80
N TYR A 199 -5.02 24.88 -1.88
CA TYR A 199 -5.61 26.18 -2.16
C TYR A 199 -4.50 27.23 -2.20
#